data_afeb87ba147aad0bd981d020fa5a454c
#
_entry.id   afeb87ba147aad0bd981d020fa5a454c
#
_cell.length_a   1.000
_cell.length_b   1.000
_cell.length_c   1.000
_cell.angle_alpha   90.00
_cell.angle_beta   90.00
_cell.angle_gamma   90.00
#
_symmetry.space_group_name_H-M   'P 1'
#
loop_
_entity.id
_entity.type
_entity.pdbx_description
1 polymer ?
#
loop_
_entity_poly.entity_id
_entity_poly.type
_entity_poly.pdbx_seq_one_letter_code
_entity_poly.pdbx_strand_id
1 'polypeptide(L)'
;IEAALSEKIDAIISGAGLPLRLPELVKDHEVLIAPIVSSGKACKLIMKHWVKKYQRAPDFIVIEGALAGGHLGFKKEDLENQTYQSLEEIFQEVEQVVESFQLNIPIFVAGGIHQRSDVKHFFELGVDGVQVASRFIPTYECDASMKYKEAFLKAKKEEVGLVSSPVGMPGRAFQNAFVQKTKQEKVPIKKCYQCLTPCNLKTTPYCISRALIEAVKGNLDEGLIFTGAYGYMQDHLMHVEEVIHELMEDEK
;
A
#
# COMPACT_ATOMS: atom_id res chain seq x y z
N ILE A 1 8.80 -9.61 -11.94
CA ILE A 1 9.95 -8.69 -12.05
C ILE A 1 10.53 -8.76 -13.46
N GLU A 2 10.93 -9.93 -13.99
CA GLU A 2 11.52 -10.07 -15.33
C GLU A 2 10.69 -9.38 -16.43
N ALA A 3 9.37 -9.61 -16.48
CA ALA A 3 8.49 -8.97 -17.44
C ALA A 3 8.46 -7.43 -17.30
N ALA A 4 8.55 -6.90 -16.08
CA ALA A 4 8.62 -5.46 -15.86
C ALA A 4 9.98 -4.90 -16.32
N LEU A 5 11.06 -5.61 -16.03
CA LEU A 5 12.39 -5.19 -16.47
C LEU A 5 12.55 -5.23 -18.00
N SER A 6 11.89 -6.18 -18.70
CA SER A 6 11.90 -6.20 -20.19
C SER A 6 11.21 -4.98 -20.81
N GLU A 7 10.30 -4.33 -20.10
CA GLU A 7 9.62 -3.09 -20.51
C GLU A 7 10.38 -1.82 -20.11
N LYS A 8 11.61 -1.96 -19.57
CA LYS A 8 12.49 -0.84 -19.18
C LYS A 8 11.84 0.16 -18.23
N ILE A 9 11.21 -0.38 -17.17
CA ILE A 9 10.60 0.47 -16.13
C ILE A 9 11.66 1.26 -15.37
N ASP A 10 11.31 2.45 -14.89
CA ASP A 10 12.23 3.35 -14.19
C ASP A 10 12.49 2.92 -12.73
N ALA A 11 11.49 2.37 -12.04
CA ALA A 11 11.62 2.00 -10.65
C ALA A 11 10.78 0.78 -10.25
N ILE A 12 11.23 0.05 -9.22
CA ILE A 12 10.49 -1.01 -8.54
C ILE A 12 10.32 -0.65 -7.07
N ILE A 13 9.09 -0.38 -6.64
CA ILE A 13 8.72 -0.22 -5.25
C ILE A 13 8.17 -1.57 -4.75
N SER A 14 8.83 -2.18 -3.77
CA SER A 14 8.51 -3.53 -3.32
C SER A 14 8.08 -3.58 -1.87
N GLY A 15 6.87 -4.11 -1.64
CA GLY A 15 6.24 -4.28 -0.33
C GLY A 15 5.63 -5.66 -0.12
N ALA A 16 4.72 -5.77 0.86
CA ALA A 16 4.07 -7.01 1.28
C ALA A 16 5.07 -8.11 1.69
N GLY A 17 6.09 -7.73 2.42
CA GLY A 17 7.17 -8.58 2.93
C GLY A 17 8.53 -7.89 2.81
N LEU A 18 9.58 -8.59 3.23
CA LEU A 18 10.95 -8.04 3.17
C LEU A 18 11.58 -8.39 1.81
N PRO A 19 11.83 -7.41 0.91
CA PRO A 19 12.34 -7.66 -0.44
C PRO A 19 13.87 -7.91 -0.44
N LEU A 20 14.34 -8.85 0.38
CA LEU A 20 15.77 -9.08 0.62
C LEU A 20 16.57 -9.44 -0.64
N ARG A 21 15.90 -10.03 -1.65
CA ARG A 21 16.55 -10.45 -2.90
C ARG A 21 16.36 -9.48 -4.06
N LEU A 22 15.68 -8.35 -3.85
CA LEU A 22 15.39 -7.42 -4.95
C LEU A 22 16.66 -6.94 -5.67
N PRO A 23 17.76 -6.55 -4.98
CA PRO A 23 19.00 -6.17 -5.66
C PRO A 23 19.59 -7.26 -6.57
N GLU A 24 19.48 -8.53 -6.16
CA GLU A 24 19.93 -9.68 -6.96
C GLU A 24 19.12 -9.82 -8.26
N LEU A 25 17.81 -9.60 -8.17
CA LEU A 25 16.89 -9.76 -9.30
C LEU A 25 17.03 -8.66 -10.36
N VAL A 26 17.58 -7.51 -9.98
CA VAL A 26 17.73 -6.34 -10.87
C VAL A 26 19.18 -6.01 -11.22
N LYS A 27 20.14 -6.80 -10.80
CA LYS A 27 21.58 -6.51 -10.88
C LYS A 27 22.11 -6.13 -12.27
N ASP A 28 21.46 -6.64 -13.32
CA ASP A 28 21.85 -6.43 -14.70
C ASP A 28 20.98 -5.36 -15.41
N HIS A 29 20.23 -4.55 -14.64
CA HIS A 29 19.31 -3.55 -15.17
C HIS A 29 19.51 -2.19 -14.49
N GLU A 30 19.38 -1.11 -15.26
CA GLU A 30 19.34 0.26 -14.76
C GLU A 30 17.91 0.59 -14.31
N VAL A 31 17.59 0.24 -13.08
CA VAL A 31 16.27 0.47 -12.47
C VAL A 31 16.45 0.89 -11.02
N LEU A 32 15.67 1.88 -10.59
CA LEU A 32 15.62 2.30 -9.18
C LEU A 32 14.88 1.26 -8.35
N ILE A 33 15.35 1.02 -7.12
CA ILE A 33 14.72 0.06 -6.21
C ILE A 33 14.43 0.67 -4.85
N ALA A 34 13.20 0.50 -4.39
CA ALA A 34 12.75 0.99 -3.11
C ALA A 34 11.99 -0.09 -2.32
N PRO A 35 12.34 -0.32 -1.05
CA PRO A 35 11.53 -1.13 -0.16
C PRO A 35 10.38 -0.32 0.44
N ILE A 36 9.24 -0.96 0.67
CA ILE A 36 8.21 -0.45 1.58
C ILE A 36 8.48 -1.02 2.98
N VAL A 37 8.52 -0.15 3.98
CA VAL A 37 8.77 -0.52 5.38
C VAL A 37 7.70 0.08 6.30
N SER A 38 7.39 -0.61 7.40
CA SER A 38 6.43 -0.14 8.41
C SER A 38 7.09 -0.02 9.79
N SER A 39 8.42 0.03 9.85
CA SER A 39 9.19 0.27 11.09
C SER A 39 10.68 0.52 10.78
N GLY A 40 11.39 1.22 11.67
CA GLY A 40 12.84 1.38 11.60
C GLY A 40 13.58 0.04 11.68
N LYS A 41 13.05 -0.94 12.43
CA LYS A 41 13.61 -2.30 12.50
C LYS A 41 13.61 -2.99 11.13
N ALA A 42 12.52 -2.93 10.38
CA ALA A 42 12.41 -3.50 9.04
C ALA A 42 13.38 -2.80 8.07
N CYS A 43 13.42 -1.48 8.11
CA CYS A 43 14.37 -0.67 7.34
C CYS A 43 15.82 -1.09 7.60
N LYS A 44 16.23 -1.13 8.86
CA LYS A 44 17.59 -1.53 9.27
C LYS A 44 17.97 -2.93 8.78
N LEU A 45 17.03 -3.87 8.84
CA LEU A 45 17.25 -5.24 8.38
C LEU A 45 17.48 -5.29 6.86
N ILE A 46 16.64 -4.62 6.08
CA ILE A 46 16.75 -4.56 4.61
C ILE A 46 18.05 -3.87 4.23
N MET A 47 18.33 -2.68 4.75
CA MET A 47 19.54 -1.92 4.44
C MET A 47 20.81 -2.71 4.77
N LYS A 48 20.88 -3.29 5.98
CA LYS A 48 22.02 -4.13 6.37
C LYS A 48 22.21 -5.31 5.41
N HIS A 49 21.12 -5.96 4.97
CA HIS A 49 21.20 -7.10 4.07
C HIS A 49 21.64 -6.66 2.67
N TRP A 50 21.03 -5.61 2.12
CA TRP A 50 21.32 -5.13 0.77
C TRP A 50 22.75 -4.60 0.66
N VAL A 51 23.16 -3.73 1.58
CA VAL A 51 24.52 -3.15 1.57
C VAL A 51 25.58 -4.24 1.79
N LYS A 52 25.40 -5.15 2.77
CA LYS A 52 26.40 -6.17 3.08
C LYS A 52 26.52 -7.23 1.97
N LYS A 53 25.41 -7.68 1.41
CA LYS A 53 25.39 -8.82 0.48
C LYS A 53 25.56 -8.40 -0.98
N TYR A 54 24.96 -7.27 -1.35
CA TYR A 54 24.88 -6.85 -2.75
C TYR A 54 25.63 -5.54 -3.04
N GLN A 55 26.23 -4.88 -2.03
CA GLN A 55 26.85 -3.56 -2.12
C GLN A 55 25.90 -2.53 -2.77
N ARG A 56 24.60 -2.66 -2.51
CA ARG A 56 23.54 -1.85 -3.08
C ARG A 56 22.68 -1.29 -1.95
N ALA A 57 22.50 0.03 -1.89
CA ALA A 57 21.53 0.68 -1.03
C ALA A 57 20.19 0.87 -1.78
N PRO A 58 19.07 1.11 -1.08
CA PRO A 58 17.86 1.61 -1.71
C PRO A 58 18.10 2.97 -2.38
N ASP A 59 17.44 3.21 -3.50
CA ASP A 59 17.47 4.52 -4.17
C ASP A 59 16.54 5.51 -3.45
N PHE A 60 15.46 5.02 -2.87
CA PHE A 60 14.58 5.71 -1.95
C PHE A 60 13.87 4.68 -1.05
N ILE A 61 13.19 5.15 0.00
CA ILE A 61 12.44 4.30 0.93
C ILE A 61 11.01 4.81 1.00
N VAL A 62 10.03 3.91 1.00
CA VAL A 62 8.63 4.25 1.28
C VAL A 62 8.26 3.71 2.66
N ILE A 63 7.82 4.59 3.55
CA ILE A 63 7.26 4.21 4.84
C ILE A 63 5.75 4.08 4.70
N GLU A 64 5.22 2.92 5.04
CA GLU A 64 3.79 2.69 5.06
C GLU A 64 3.27 2.63 6.50
N GLY A 65 2.48 3.64 6.88
CA GLY A 65 1.86 3.74 8.20
C GLY A 65 0.61 2.88 8.36
N ALA A 66 0.15 2.75 9.61
CA ALA A 66 -0.99 1.92 9.98
C ALA A 66 -2.33 2.36 9.35
N LEU A 67 -2.44 3.59 8.84
CA LEU A 67 -3.63 4.13 8.17
C LEU A 67 -3.66 3.86 6.66
N ALA A 68 -2.68 3.14 6.12
CA ALA A 68 -2.65 2.75 4.71
C ALA A 68 -3.80 1.80 4.35
N GLY A 69 -4.02 1.64 3.05
CA GLY A 69 -4.95 0.68 2.47
C GLY A 69 -4.25 -0.61 2.05
N GLY A 70 -5.02 -1.64 1.72
CA GLY A 70 -4.44 -2.91 1.31
C GLY A 70 -3.84 -3.69 2.48
N HIS A 71 -2.76 -4.41 2.21
CA HIS A 71 -2.08 -5.22 3.23
C HIS A 71 -1.21 -4.35 4.13
N LEU A 72 -1.29 -4.57 5.43
CA LEU A 72 -0.64 -3.75 6.43
C LEU A 72 0.51 -4.51 7.10
N GLY A 73 1.68 -3.87 7.21
CA GLY A 73 2.88 -4.43 7.83
C GLY A 73 2.89 -4.38 9.36
N PHE A 74 1.70 -4.43 9.99
CA PHE A 74 1.48 -4.34 11.43
C PHE A 74 0.83 -5.61 11.96
N LYS A 75 0.93 -5.86 13.27
CA LYS A 75 0.17 -6.94 13.90
C LYS A 75 -1.32 -6.56 13.94
N LYS A 76 -2.17 -7.57 13.76
CA LYS A 76 -3.61 -7.36 13.76
C LYS A 76 -4.10 -6.78 15.10
N GLU A 77 -3.56 -7.29 16.21
CA GLU A 77 -3.91 -6.84 17.57
C GLU A 77 -3.54 -5.35 17.77
N ASP A 78 -2.38 -4.91 17.27
CA ASP A 78 -1.95 -3.53 17.39
C ASP A 78 -2.86 -2.60 16.57
N LEU A 79 -3.31 -3.05 15.39
CA LEU A 79 -4.26 -2.31 14.57
C LEU A 79 -5.65 -2.22 15.22
N GLU A 80 -6.15 -3.30 15.81
CA GLU A 80 -7.44 -3.36 16.48
C GLU A 80 -7.47 -2.51 17.76
N ASN A 81 -6.39 -2.53 18.53
CA ASN A 81 -6.24 -1.77 19.77
C ASN A 81 -5.70 -0.35 19.57
N GLN A 82 -5.33 0.02 18.33
CA GLN A 82 -4.70 1.31 17.99
C GLN A 82 -3.40 1.59 18.80
N THR A 83 -2.60 0.53 19.02
CA THR A 83 -1.32 0.58 19.75
C THR A 83 -0.10 0.58 18.81
N TYR A 84 -0.32 0.88 17.55
CA TYR A 84 0.74 1.03 16.54
C TYR A 84 1.43 2.39 16.66
N GLN A 85 2.69 2.44 16.19
CA GLN A 85 3.45 3.70 16.08
C GLN A 85 2.79 4.63 15.05
N SER A 86 2.85 5.92 15.30
CA SER A 86 2.46 6.94 14.32
C SER A 86 3.40 6.94 13.11
N LEU A 87 2.95 7.53 12.01
CA LEU A 87 3.77 7.62 10.80
C LEU A 87 5.00 8.51 11.02
N GLU A 88 4.88 9.54 11.87
CA GLU A 88 5.94 10.42 12.29
C GLU A 88 7.02 9.68 13.10
N GLU A 89 6.60 8.86 14.07
CA GLU A 89 7.53 8.04 14.87
C GLU A 89 8.32 7.06 14.00
N ILE A 90 7.63 6.42 13.04
CA ILE A 90 8.29 5.50 12.09
C ILE A 90 9.25 6.26 11.18
N PHE A 91 8.88 7.47 10.73
CA PHE A 91 9.76 8.33 9.92
C PHE A 91 11.06 8.65 10.67
N GLN A 92 10.97 9.12 11.92
CA GLN A 92 12.14 9.42 12.74
C GLN A 92 13.06 8.21 12.94
N GLU A 93 12.47 7.02 13.18
CA GLU A 93 13.27 5.78 13.29
C GLU A 93 13.97 5.42 11.97
N VAL A 94 13.29 5.58 10.83
CA VAL A 94 13.86 5.27 9.51
C VAL A 94 14.95 6.26 9.15
N GLU A 95 14.75 7.55 9.40
CA GLU A 95 15.75 8.60 9.22
C GLU A 95 17.03 8.29 10.01
N GLN A 96 16.92 7.98 11.32
CA GLN A 96 18.05 7.57 12.15
C GLN A 96 18.76 6.30 11.60
N VAL A 97 18.00 5.37 11.04
CA VAL A 97 18.60 4.19 10.39
C VAL A 97 19.41 4.62 9.17
N VAL A 98 18.87 5.43 8.28
CA VAL A 98 19.56 5.93 7.07
C VAL A 98 20.84 6.67 7.44
N GLU A 99 20.78 7.58 8.41
CA GLU A 99 21.93 8.30 8.94
C GLU A 99 23.02 7.38 9.49
N SER A 100 22.63 6.29 10.19
CA SER A 100 23.57 5.32 10.74
C SER A 100 24.41 4.59 9.67
N PHE A 101 23.96 4.57 8.42
CA PHE A 101 24.71 4.07 7.27
C PHE A 101 25.52 5.15 6.56
N GLN A 102 25.46 6.41 7.01
CA GLN A 102 26.12 7.58 6.38
C GLN A 102 25.69 7.77 4.92
N LEU A 103 24.41 7.51 4.63
CA LEU A 103 23.78 7.64 3.32
C LEU A 103 22.75 8.77 3.35
N ASN A 104 22.52 9.37 2.20
CA ASN A 104 21.43 10.31 1.96
C ASN A 104 20.44 9.63 1.00
N ILE A 105 19.37 9.07 1.55
CA ILE A 105 18.37 8.30 0.80
C ILE A 105 17.03 9.01 0.97
N PRO A 106 16.36 9.43 -0.11
CA PRO A 106 15.03 10.04 -0.03
C PRO A 106 14.02 9.13 0.67
N ILE A 107 13.20 9.73 1.54
CA ILE A 107 12.18 9.02 2.32
C ILE A 107 10.81 9.56 1.95
N PHE A 108 9.93 8.66 1.49
CA PHE A 108 8.54 8.93 1.20
C PHE A 108 7.66 8.30 2.28
N VAL A 109 6.54 8.95 2.60
CA VAL A 109 5.56 8.42 3.56
C VAL A 109 4.21 8.13 2.90
N ALA A 110 3.53 7.11 3.38
CA ALA A 110 2.25 6.63 2.87
C ALA A 110 1.31 6.23 4.00
N GLY A 111 0.01 6.37 3.77
CA GLY A 111 -1.04 5.96 4.70
C GLY A 111 -1.50 7.08 5.63
N GLY A 112 -2.78 7.43 5.54
CA GLY A 112 -3.37 8.53 6.31
C GLY A 112 -3.19 9.92 5.69
N ILE A 113 -2.73 10.00 4.44
CA ILE A 113 -2.56 11.26 3.71
C ILE A 113 -3.75 11.41 2.77
N HIS A 114 -4.54 12.46 2.97
CA HIS A 114 -5.77 12.68 2.20
C HIS A 114 -5.94 14.11 1.72
N GLN A 115 -5.46 15.08 2.45
CA GLN A 115 -5.64 16.51 2.20
C GLN A 115 -4.32 17.28 2.26
N ARG A 116 -4.33 18.52 1.80
CA ARG A 116 -3.16 19.41 1.75
C ARG A 116 -2.44 19.55 3.10
N SER A 117 -3.20 19.69 4.19
CA SER A 117 -2.61 19.81 5.53
C SER A 117 -1.79 18.58 5.93
N ASP A 118 -2.18 17.38 5.50
CA ASP A 118 -1.42 16.17 5.78
C ASP A 118 -0.09 16.20 5.01
N VAL A 119 -0.13 16.58 3.73
CA VAL A 119 1.07 16.71 2.89
C VAL A 119 2.03 17.76 3.47
N LYS A 120 1.50 18.94 3.81
CA LYS A 120 2.28 20.04 4.39
C LYS A 120 2.94 19.62 5.69
N HIS A 121 2.20 18.96 6.58
CA HIS A 121 2.71 18.46 7.85
C HIS A 121 3.96 17.57 7.66
N PHE A 122 3.91 16.60 6.75
CA PHE A 122 5.04 15.71 6.50
C PHE A 122 6.22 16.41 5.83
N PHE A 123 5.99 17.34 4.92
CA PHE A 123 7.08 18.16 4.36
C PHE A 123 7.74 19.05 5.40
N GLU A 124 6.99 19.62 6.35
CA GLU A 124 7.53 20.39 7.49
C GLU A 124 8.37 19.52 8.44
N LEU A 125 8.12 18.20 8.50
CA LEU A 125 8.94 17.23 9.24
C LEU A 125 10.22 16.83 8.49
N GLY A 126 10.38 17.22 7.22
CA GLY A 126 11.57 16.89 6.42
C GLY A 126 11.44 15.66 5.53
N VAL A 127 10.20 15.16 5.32
CA VAL A 127 9.94 14.07 4.39
C VAL A 127 10.13 14.53 2.94
N ASP A 128 10.78 13.73 2.10
CA ASP A 128 11.07 14.09 0.70
C ASP A 128 9.85 13.95 -0.23
N GLY A 129 8.84 13.18 0.16
CA GLY A 129 7.63 13.02 -0.63
C GLY A 129 6.55 12.19 0.04
N VAL A 130 5.38 12.15 -0.59
CA VAL A 130 4.22 11.38 -0.12
C VAL A 130 3.75 10.39 -1.19
N GLN A 131 3.25 9.22 -0.75
CA GLN A 131 2.60 8.24 -1.62
C GLN A 131 1.11 8.20 -1.27
N VAL A 132 0.25 8.49 -2.23
CA VAL A 132 -1.20 8.54 -2.08
C VAL A 132 -1.87 7.66 -3.13
N ALA A 133 -2.86 6.86 -2.75
CA ALA A 133 -3.56 5.97 -3.65
C ALA A 133 -5.09 6.17 -3.63
N SER A 134 -5.74 6.12 -2.46
CA SER A 134 -7.21 6.12 -2.36
C SER A 134 -7.87 7.36 -2.98
N ARG A 135 -7.20 8.52 -2.95
CA ARG A 135 -7.65 9.77 -3.59
C ARG A 135 -7.76 9.68 -5.11
N PHE A 136 -6.92 8.84 -5.74
CA PHE A 136 -6.87 8.71 -7.19
C PHE A 136 -7.83 7.65 -7.75
N ILE A 137 -8.48 6.85 -6.89
CA ILE A 137 -9.44 5.84 -7.34
C ILE A 137 -10.72 6.49 -7.87
N PRO A 138 -11.40 7.43 -7.18
CA PRO A 138 -12.58 8.09 -7.72
C PRO A 138 -12.19 9.27 -8.62
N THR A 139 -11.36 9.00 -9.64
CA THR A 139 -10.99 9.96 -10.69
C THR A 139 -11.52 9.52 -12.06
N TYR A 140 -11.63 10.46 -12.99
CA TYR A 140 -12.06 10.16 -14.35
C TYR A 140 -11.05 9.27 -15.07
N GLU A 141 -9.75 9.46 -14.83
CA GLU A 141 -8.65 8.74 -15.47
C GLU A 141 -8.43 7.32 -14.93
N CYS A 142 -8.91 7.01 -13.73
CA CYS A 142 -8.88 5.64 -13.23
C CYS A 142 -9.75 4.74 -14.13
N ASP A 143 -9.19 3.65 -14.64
CA ASP A 143 -9.83 2.71 -15.55
C ASP A 143 -10.72 1.66 -14.85
N ALA A 144 -10.84 1.71 -13.54
CA ALA A 144 -11.79 0.89 -12.80
C ALA A 144 -13.25 1.21 -13.18
N SER A 145 -14.12 0.21 -13.05
CA SER A 145 -15.56 0.40 -13.34
C SER A 145 -16.16 1.54 -12.52
N MET A 146 -17.18 2.20 -13.08
CA MET A 146 -17.89 3.27 -12.36
C MET A 146 -18.44 2.78 -11.00
N LYS A 147 -18.95 1.56 -10.91
CA LYS A 147 -19.42 0.97 -9.64
C LYS A 147 -18.33 0.90 -8.57
N TYR A 148 -17.08 0.59 -8.99
CA TYR A 148 -15.95 0.57 -8.07
C TYR A 148 -15.63 1.97 -7.55
N LYS A 149 -15.60 2.98 -8.41
CA LYS A 149 -15.40 4.39 -8.03
C LYS A 149 -16.54 4.91 -7.14
N GLU A 150 -17.78 4.59 -7.48
CA GLU A 150 -18.96 4.94 -6.68
C GLU A 150 -18.94 4.32 -5.27
N ALA A 151 -18.29 3.16 -5.09
CA ALA A 151 -18.13 2.58 -3.76
C ALA A 151 -17.30 3.48 -2.84
N PHE A 152 -16.30 4.20 -3.38
CA PHE A 152 -15.55 5.20 -2.62
C PHE A 152 -16.39 6.46 -2.34
N LEU A 153 -17.12 6.95 -3.33
CA LEU A 153 -17.93 8.19 -3.21
C LEU A 153 -19.12 8.04 -2.24
N LYS A 154 -19.62 6.82 -2.07
CA LYS A 154 -20.79 6.54 -1.22
C LYS A 154 -20.41 5.98 0.15
N ALA A 155 -19.13 5.61 0.34
CA ALA A 155 -18.65 4.98 1.56
C ALA A 155 -18.78 5.91 2.77
N LYS A 156 -19.04 5.31 3.93
CA LYS A 156 -19.02 5.98 5.21
C LYS A 156 -17.82 5.52 6.04
N LYS A 157 -17.44 6.31 7.02
CA LYS A 157 -16.32 6.01 7.92
C LYS A 157 -16.44 4.62 8.56
N GLU A 158 -17.63 4.24 8.98
CA GLU A 158 -17.94 2.98 9.65
C GLU A 158 -17.80 1.76 8.72
N GLU A 159 -17.79 1.99 7.41
CA GLU A 159 -17.61 0.93 6.42
C GLU A 159 -16.15 0.64 6.09
N VAL A 160 -15.21 1.44 6.62
CA VAL A 160 -13.77 1.16 6.52
C VAL A 160 -13.32 0.32 7.71
N GLY A 161 -12.73 -0.85 7.45
CA GLY A 161 -12.32 -1.75 8.53
C GLY A 161 -11.23 -2.74 8.14
N LEU A 162 -10.78 -3.50 9.12
CA LEU A 162 -9.76 -4.51 8.92
C LEU A 162 -10.36 -5.79 8.33
N VAL A 163 -9.57 -6.44 7.48
CA VAL A 163 -9.89 -7.74 6.87
C VAL A 163 -8.71 -8.68 7.03
N SER A 164 -9.01 -9.97 7.15
CA SER A 164 -7.99 -11.03 7.09
C SER A 164 -7.75 -11.41 5.62
N SER A 165 -6.51 -11.29 5.16
CA SER A 165 -6.15 -11.61 3.79
C SER A 165 -5.58 -13.02 3.66
N PRO A 166 -5.84 -13.72 2.53
CA PRO A 166 -5.21 -15.01 2.22
C PRO A 166 -3.69 -15.00 2.16
N VAL A 167 -3.07 -13.83 2.08
CA VAL A 167 -1.60 -13.68 2.09
C VAL A 167 -1.00 -13.74 3.50
N GLY A 168 -1.83 -13.88 4.55
CA GLY A 168 -1.36 -13.99 5.93
C GLY A 168 -1.09 -12.65 6.63
N MET A 169 -1.49 -11.54 6.02
CA MET A 169 -1.37 -10.18 6.59
C MET A 169 -2.78 -9.61 6.85
N PRO A 170 -2.96 -8.75 7.87
CA PRO A 170 -4.15 -7.93 7.96
C PRO A 170 -4.20 -6.96 6.78
N GLY A 171 -5.40 -6.56 6.38
CA GLY A 171 -5.59 -5.53 5.36
C GLY A 171 -6.67 -4.56 5.76
N ARG A 172 -6.74 -3.38 5.11
CA ARG A 172 -7.83 -2.43 5.28
C ARG A 172 -8.65 -2.35 4.00
N ALA A 173 -9.97 -2.50 4.14
CA ALA A 173 -10.91 -2.56 3.05
C ALA A 173 -12.28 -2.03 3.46
N PHE A 174 -13.15 -1.76 2.49
CA PHE A 174 -14.57 -1.57 2.75
C PHE A 174 -15.21 -2.86 3.24
N GLN A 175 -16.06 -2.77 4.25
CA GLN A 175 -16.79 -3.87 4.88
C GLN A 175 -18.07 -4.24 4.08
N ASN A 176 -17.90 -4.43 2.75
CA ASN A 176 -18.97 -4.77 1.81
C ASN A 176 -19.52 -6.19 1.99
N ALA A 177 -20.52 -6.57 1.18
CA ALA A 177 -21.16 -7.89 1.23
C ALA A 177 -20.15 -9.03 1.08
N PHE A 178 -19.15 -8.89 0.19
CA PHE A 178 -18.07 -9.87 0.03
C PHE A 178 -17.28 -10.10 1.33
N VAL A 179 -16.85 -9.02 1.98
CA VAL A 179 -16.11 -9.10 3.24
C VAL A 179 -16.94 -9.75 4.34
N GLN A 180 -18.24 -9.40 4.46
CA GLN A 180 -19.13 -10.03 5.44
C GLN A 180 -19.27 -11.54 5.17
N LYS A 181 -19.41 -11.93 3.90
CA LYS A 181 -19.47 -13.35 3.48
C LYS A 181 -18.20 -14.10 3.86
N THR A 182 -17.01 -13.54 3.62
CA THR A 182 -15.72 -14.20 3.93
C THR A 182 -15.47 -14.40 5.43
N LYS A 183 -16.17 -13.65 6.30
CA LYS A 183 -16.14 -13.85 7.76
C LYS A 183 -16.96 -15.07 8.21
N GLN A 184 -17.95 -15.48 7.43
CA GLN A 184 -18.91 -16.53 7.76
C GLN A 184 -18.59 -17.85 7.08
N GLU A 185 -18.13 -17.81 5.85
CA GLU A 185 -17.90 -18.98 5.04
C GLU A 185 -16.69 -18.84 4.07
N LYS A 186 -16.20 -19.99 3.65
CA LYS A 186 -15.18 -20.04 2.61
C LYS A 186 -15.83 -19.79 1.23
N VAL A 187 -15.27 -18.85 0.46
CA VAL A 187 -15.69 -18.60 -0.93
C VAL A 187 -15.00 -19.60 -1.86
N PRO A 188 -15.76 -20.44 -2.61
CA PRO A 188 -15.18 -21.45 -3.48
C PRO A 188 -14.25 -20.86 -4.56
N ILE A 189 -13.06 -21.46 -4.71
CA ILE A 189 -12.08 -21.05 -5.71
C ILE A 189 -12.31 -21.84 -7.00
N LYS A 190 -12.97 -21.22 -7.99
CA LYS A 190 -13.26 -21.84 -9.29
C LYS A 190 -12.05 -21.88 -10.22
N LYS A 191 -11.12 -20.91 -10.11
CA LYS A 191 -9.91 -20.76 -10.93
C LYS A 191 -8.75 -20.29 -10.06
N CYS A 192 -7.60 -20.96 -10.17
CA CYS A 192 -6.36 -20.54 -9.54
C CYS A 192 -5.55 -19.67 -10.50
N TYR A 193 -5.08 -18.51 -10.02
CA TYR A 193 -4.23 -17.59 -10.78
C TYR A 193 -2.73 -17.79 -10.53
N GLN A 194 -2.37 -18.76 -9.65
CA GLN A 194 -0.97 -19.04 -9.26
C GLN A 194 -0.21 -17.81 -8.78
N CYS A 195 -0.93 -16.90 -8.10
CA CYS A 195 -0.40 -15.59 -7.68
C CYS A 195 0.47 -15.64 -6.42
N LEU A 196 0.35 -16.69 -5.60
CA LEU A 196 1.06 -16.84 -4.33
C LEU A 196 1.61 -18.26 -4.19
N THR A 197 2.93 -18.38 -4.04
CA THR A 197 3.60 -19.69 -3.84
C THR A 197 3.07 -20.47 -2.63
N PRO A 198 2.86 -19.85 -1.44
CA PRO A 198 2.38 -20.58 -0.26
C PRO A 198 0.87 -20.80 -0.23
N CYS A 199 0.12 -20.39 -1.26
CA CYS A 199 -1.34 -20.50 -1.26
C CYS A 199 -1.78 -21.98 -1.34
N ASN A 200 -2.54 -22.41 -0.32
CA ASN A 200 -3.19 -23.71 -0.30
C ASN A 200 -4.68 -23.56 -0.59
N LEU A 201 -5.11 -23.99 -1.77
CA LEU A 201 -6.50 -23.87 -2.22
C LEU A 201 -7.52 -24.57 -1.30
N LYS A 202 -7.09 -25.60 -0.53
CA LYS A 202 -7.96 -26.33 0.39
C LYS A 202 -8.29 -25.52 1.65
N THR A 203 -7.35 -24.68 2.13
CA THR A 203 -7.48 -23.95 3.39
C THR A 203 -7.71 -22.45 3.22
N THR A 204 -7.34 -21.89 2.08
CA THR A 204 -7.51 -20.46 1.77
C THR A 204 -8.99 -20.06 1.79
N PRO A 205 -9.36 -18.97 2.49
CA PRO A 205 -10.77 -18.55 2.62
C PRO A 205 -11.37 -18.06 1.30
N TYR A 206 -10.58 -17.44 0.43
CA TYR A 206 -10.98 -16.97 -0.90
C TYR A 206 -9.74 -16.71 -1.77
N CYS A 207 -9.92 -16.58 -3.08
CA CYS A 207 -8.84 -16.20 -4.00
C CYS A 207 -8.68 -14.68 -4.01
N ILE A 208 -7.54 -14.16 -3.50
CA ILE A 208 -7.27 -12.71 -3.44
C ILE A 208 -7.27 -12.08 -4.83
N SER A 209 -6.59 -12.67 -5.81
CA SER A 209 -6.53 -12.12 -7.16
C SER A 209 -7.92 -12.03 -7.80
N ARG A 210 -8.77 -13.07 -7.63
CA ARG A 210 -10.13 -13.02 -8.13
C ARG A 210 -10.92 -11.90 -7.45
N ALA A 211 -10.84 -11.80 -6.12
CA ALA A 211 -11.59 -10.81 -5.37
C ALA A 211 -11.24 -9.37 -5.80
N LEU A 212 -9.96 -9.09 -6.06
CA LEU A 212 -9.51 -7.78 -6.55
C LEU A 212 -9.99 -7.52 -7.99
N ILE A 213 -9.91 -8.53 -8.87
CA ILE A 213 -10.39 -8.42 -10.26
C ILE A 213 -11.90 -8.19 -10.31
N GLU A 214 -12.69 -8.91 -9.52
CA GLU A 214 -14.15 -8.75 -9.49
C GLU A 214 -14.54 -7.37 -8.96
N ALA A 215 -13.83 -6.84 -7.95
CA ALA A 215 -14.04 -5.50 -7.44
C ALA A 215 -13.85 -4.44 -8.53
N VAL A 216 -12.70 -4.43 -9.20
CA VAL A 216 -12.39 -3.45 -10.26
C VAL A 216 -13.38 -3.52 -11.42
N LYS A 217 -13.90 -4.71 -11.75
CA LYS A 217 -14.95 -4.92 -12.76
C LYS A 217 -16.34 -4.40 -12.31
N GLY A 218 -16.52 -4.07 -11.04
CA GLY A 218 -17.79 -3.62 -10.48
C GLY A 218 -18.70 -4.73 -9.95
N ASN A 219 -18.19 -5.94 -9.80
CA ASN A 219 -18.89 -7.06 -9.14
C ASN A 219 -18.62 -7.01 -7.63
N LEU A 220 -19.13 -5.98 -6.96
CA LEU A 220 -18.73 -5.64 -5.59
C LEU A 220 -19.15 -6.69 -4.54
N ASP A 221 -20.19 -7.49 -4.82
CA ASP A 221 -20.63 -8.58 -3.94
C ASP A 221 -19.71 -9.81 -4.01
N GLU A 222 -18.83 -9.88 -5.01
CA GLU A 222 -17.78 -10.89 -5.14
C GLU A 222 -16.36 -10.28 -5.02
N GLY A 223 -16.25 -8.96 -4.78
CA GLY A 223 -15.04 -8.19 -4.86
C GLY A 223 -14.56 -7.63 -3.52
N LEU A 224 -13.25 -7.72 -3.29
CA LEU A 224 -12.57 -7.06 -2.17
C LEU A 224 -12.11 -5.67 -2.61
N ILE A 225 -12.57 -4.63 -1.91
CA ILE A 225 -12.21 -3.25 -2.19
C ILE A 225 -11.25 -2.76 -1.11
N PHE A 226 -9.96 -2.78 -1.40
CA PHE A 226 -8.96 -2.19 -0.51
C PHE A 226 -9.06 -0.66 -0.53
N THR A 227 -8.89 -0.05 0.64
CA THR A 227 -8.93 1.40 0.83
C THR A 227 -8.07 1.81 2.02
N GLY A 228 -7.50 3.02 1.98
CA GLY A 228 -6.90 3.66 3.15
C GLY A 228 -7.97 4.07 4.18
N ALA A 229 -7.52 4.45 5.37
CA ALA A 229 -8.40 4.84 6.48
C ALA A 229 -9.37 5.98 6.11
N TYR A 230 -8.98 6.84 5.16
CA TYR A 230 -9.73 8.02 4.72
C TYR A 230 -10.33 7.89 3.32
N GLY A 231 -10.41 6.66 2.75
CA GLY A 231 -10.96 6.45 1.41
C GLY A 231 -12.45 6.77 1.25
N TYR A 232 -13.16 7.03 2.35
CA TYR A 232 -14.56 7.47 2.39
C TYR A 232 -14.73 9.00 2.29
N MET A 233 -13.66 9.78 2.31
CA MET A 233 -13.75 11.25 2.45
C MET A 233 -13.99 11.98 1.12
N GLN A 234 -13.83 11.31 -0.02
CA GLN A 234 -14.13 11.92 -1.32
C GLN A 234 -15.58 11.65 -1.70
N ASP A 235 -16.31 12.68 -2.10
CA ASP A 235 -17.75 12.65 -2.36
C ASP A 235 -18.13 12.87 -3.83
N HIS A 236 -17.18 13.22 -4.69
CA HIS A 236 -17.38 13.40 -6.12
C HIS A 236 -16.17 12.93 -6.95
N LEU A 237 -16.42 12.69 -8.25
CA LEU A 237 -15.35 12.38 -9.20
C LEU A 237 -14.55 13.65 -9.51
N MET A 238 -13.23 13.48 -9.57
CA MET A 238 -12.29 14.54 -9.91
C MET A 238 -11.40 14.11 -11.06
N HIS A 239 -10.73 15.06 -11.71
CA HIS A 239 -9.59 14.77 -12.54
C HIS A 239 -8.32 14.57 -11.69
N VAL A 240 -7.39 13.75 -12.16
CA VAL A 240 -6.10 13.53 -11.46
C VAL A 240 -5.38 14.86 -11.22
N GLU A 241 -5.42 15.78 -12.19
CA GLU A 241 -4.84 17.12 -12.06
C GLU A 241 -5.44 17.91 -10.89
N GLU A 242 -6.76 17.85 -10.72
CA GLU A 242 -7.47 18.51 -9.61
C GLU A 242 -7.05 17.92 -8.26
N VAL A 243 -6.94 16.58 -8.15
CA VAL A 243 -6.45 15.92 -6.94
C VAL A 243 -5.02 16.33 -6.60
N ILE A 244 -4.15 16.43 -7.60
CA ILE A 244 -2.75 16.87 -7.39
C ILE A 244 -2.73 18.33 -6.94
N HIS A 245 -3.52 19.19 -7.56
CA HIS A 245 -3.64 20.61 -7.18
C HIS A 245 -4.10 20.76 -5.74
N GLU A 246 -5.18 20.08 -5.33
CA GLU A 246 -5.68 20.10 -3.95
C GLU A 246 -4.63 19.60 -2.92
N LEU A 247 -3.81 18.62 -3.28
CA LEU A 247 -2.80 18.08 -2.37
C LEU A 247 -1.55 18.96 -2.26
N MET A 248 -1.19 19.69 -3.33
CA MET A 248 0.12 20.33 -3.46
C MET A 248 0.08 21.86 -3.42
N GLU A 249 -1.05 22.51 -3.76
CA GLU A 249 -1.13 23.96 -3.83
C GLU A 249 -1.91 24.54 -2.67
N ASP A 250 -1.48 25.71 -2.15
CA ASP A 250 -2.23 26.45 -1.16
C ASP A 250 -3.47 27.09 -1.85
N GLU A 251 -4.61 27.05 -1.17
CA GLU A 251 -5.82 27.80 -1.61
C GLU A 251 -5.45 29.29 -1.73
N LYS A 252 -5.75 29.88 -2.89
CA LYS A 252 -5.51 31.30 -3.18
C LYS A 252 -6.48 32.19 -2.48
#